data_ba8ff6a1ccf1305715035c4b6d3ba632
#
_entry.id   ba8ff6a1ccf1305715035c4b6d3ba632
#
_cell.length_a   1.000
_cell.length_b   1.000
_cell.length_c   1.000
_cell.angle_alpha   90.00
_cell.angle_beta   90.00
_cell.angle_gamma   90.00
#
_symmetry.space_group_name_H-M   'P 1'
#
loop_
_entity.id
_entity.type
_entity.pdbx_description
1 polymer ?
#
loop_
_entity_poly.entity_id
_entity_poly.type
_entity_poly.pdbx_seq_one_letter_code
_entity_poly.pdbx_strand_id
1 'polypeptide(L)'
;MPFVTIRGVDGGAPVWRLPAGASLLWQSWDEDEVIVFNRASGQTHLLDAFSAAVLRRIEAAPTTMPELRRSLATDLGLDEIILGERVPEVCRRFDQLGLAEPDPP
;
A
#
# COMPACT_ATOMS: atom_id res chain seq x y z
N MET A 1 -8.90 22.76 -21.85
CA MET A 1 -8.51 22.32 -21.58
C MET A 1 -8.12 21.62 -21.42
N PRO A 2 -8.07 21.14 -21.58
CA PRO A 2 -7.94 20.24 -21.30
C PRO A 2 -7.18 19.73 -20.78
N PHE A 3 -6.84 19.83 -20.38
CA PHE A 3 -6.08 19.38 -19.83
C PHE A 3 -6.25 18.68 -18.97
N VAL A 4 -6.67 18.95 -18.54
CA VAL A 4 -7.33 18.18 -17.74
C VAL A 4 -7.05 16.81 -18.04
N THR A 5 -7.20 16.54 -19.16
CA THR A 5 -6.92 15.33 -19.58
C THR A 5 -5.69 14.78 -19.26
N ILE A 6 -4.79 15.57 -19.17
CA ILE A 6 -3.53 15.20 -18.85
C ILE A 6 -3.56 14.41 -17.69
N ARG A 7 -4.29 14.83 -16.76
CA ARG A 7 -4.41 14.13 -15.61
C ARG A 7 -4.93 12.83 -15.90
N GLY A 8 -5.74 12.76 -16.81
CA GLY A 8 -6.33 11.56 -17.11
C GLY A 8 -5.34 10.47 -17.35
N VAL A 9 -4.17 10.79 -17.73
CA VAL A 9 -3.18 9.83 -18.02
C VAL A 9 -2.80 9.05 -16.82
N ASP A 10 -2.40 9.70 -15.77
CA ASP A 10 -2.10 8.96 -14.59
C ASP A 10 -3.22 9.28 -13.67
N GLY A 11 -4.02 10.25 -14.02
CA GLY A 11 -5.12 10.64 -13.21
C GLY A 11 -6.21 9.63 -13.12
N GLY A 12 -6.21 8.63 -13.96
CA GLY A 12 -7.17 7.58 -13.82
C GLY A 12 -6.83 6.63 -12.69
N ALA A 13 -5.58 6.61 -12.29
CA ALA A 13 -5.15 5.67 -11.27
C ALA A 13 -5.40 6.25 -9.89
N PRO A 14 -6.04 5.48 -9.00
CA PRO A 14 -6.21 5.94 -7.64
C PRO A 14 -4.87 6.06 -6.93
N VAL A 15 -4.84 6.91 -5.93
CA VAL A 15 -3.69 7.05 -5.05
C VAL A 15 -4.00 6.23 -3.80
N TRP A 16 -3.13 5.31 -3.46
CA TRP A 16 -3.30 4.51 -2.26
C TRP A 16 -2.68 5.23 -1.07
N ARG A 17 -3.39 5.27 0.02
CA ARG A 17 -2.96 5.99 1.22
C ARG A 17 -3.55 5.33 2.45
N LEU A 18 -3.04 5.69 3.62
CA LEU A 18 -3.67 5.26 4.86
C LEU A 18 -4.99 6.04 5.04
N PRO A 19 -6.00 5.43 5.63
CA PRO A 19 -7.23 6.15 5.95
C PRO A 19 -6.93 7.34 6.86
N ALA A 20 -7.73 8.37 6.78
CA ALA A 20 -7.56 9.56 7.61
C ALA A 20 -7.63 9.16 9.09
N GLY A 21 -6.70 9.65 9.86
CA GLY A 21 -6.63 9.35 11.29
C GLY A 21 -5.92 8.05 11.63
N ALA A 22 -5.55 7.25 10.65
CA ALA A 22 -4.83 6.00 10.91
C ALA A 22 -3.47 6.30 11.53
N SER A 23 -3.10 5.52 12.51
CA SER A 23 -1.81 5.66 13.18
C SER A 23 -1.32 4.26 13.46
N LEU A 24 -0.22 3.87 12.83
CA LEU A 24 0.27 2.51 12.88
C LEU A 24 1.47 2.36 13.81
N LEU A 25 1.45 1.31 14.60
CA LEU A 25 2.59 0.90 15.40
C LEU A 25 3.06 -0.43 14.87
N TRP A 26 4.34 -0.54 14.63
CA TRP A 26 4.93 -1.73 14.02
C TRP A 26 5.78 -2.48 15.01
N GLN A 27 5.71 -3.81 14.96
CA GLN A 27 6.55 -4.66 15.78
C GLN A 27 6.90 -5.90 14.98
N SER A 28 8.18 -6.22 14.86
CA SER A 28 8.61 -7.42 14.19
C SER A 28 8.42 -8.60 15.14
N TRP A 29 7.83 -9.67 14.63
CA TRP A 29 7.67 -10.89 15.40
C TRP A 29 8.85 -11.81 15.09
N ASP A 30 9.14 -11.96 13.80
CA ASP A 30 10.34 -12.63 13.34
C ASP A 30 10.62 -12.12 11.92
N GLU A 31 11.50 -12.78 11.17
CA GLU A 31 11.89 -12.28 9.86
C GLU A 31 10.74 -12.29 8.85
N ASP A 32 9.80 -13.20 9.02
CA ASP A 32 8.72 -13.39 8.06
C ASP A 32 7.40 -12.81 8.52
N GLU A 33 7.29 -12.44 9.78
CA GLU A 33 6.03 -11.96 10.32
C GLU A 33 6.20 -10.63 11.03
N VAL A 34 5.28 -9.70 10.75
CA VAL A 34 5.30 -8.37 11.32
C VAL A 34 3.92 -8.07 11.87
N ILE A 35 3.86 -7.53 13.07
CA ILE A 35 2.61 -7.13 13.66
C ILE A 35 2.46 -5.64 13.47
N VAL A 36 1.27 -5.22 13.00
CA VAL A 36 0.94 -3.80 12.93
C VAL A 36 -0.32 -3.55 13.72
N PHE A 37 -0.27 -2.57 14.61
CA PHE A 37 -1.42 -2.16 15.42
C PHE A 37 -1.89 -0.80 14.93
N ASN A 38 -3.17 -0.70 14.60
CA ASN A 38 -3.75 0.56 14.20
C ASN A 38 -4.42 1.20 15.40
N ARG A 39 -3.82 2.27 15.91
CA ARG A 39 -4.35 2.93 17.11
C ARG A 39 -5.74 3.51 16.88
N ALA A 40 -6.04 3.93 15.66
CA ALA A 40 -7.33 4.54 15.36
C ALA A 40 -8.48 3.56 15.48
N SER A 41 -8.27 2.30 15.09
CA SER A 41 -9.32 1.28 15.13
C SER A 41 -9.17 0.34 16.33
N GLY A 42 -7.99 0.30 16.94
CA GLY A 42 -7.69 -0.64 18.00
C GLY A 42 -7.43 -2.05 17.50
N GLN A 43 -7.28 -2.23 16.20
CA GLN A 43 -7.07 -3.56 15.62
C GLN A 43 -5.60 -3.89 15.41
N THR A 44 -5.27 -5.15 15.60
CA THR A 44 -3.93 -5.66 15.37
C THR A 44 -3.98 -6.63 14.20
N HIS A 45 -3.00 -6.52 13.32
CA HIS A 45 -2.93 -7.39 12.14
C HIS A 45 -1.55 -8.03 12.05
N LEU A 46 -1.53 -9.29 11.65
CA LEU A 46 -0.28 -10.00 11.41
C LEU A 46 -0.05 -10.02 9.89
N LEU A 47 1.08 -9.51 9.46
CA LEU A 47 1.42 -9.40 8.04
C LEU A 47 2.66 -10.22 7.74
N ASP A 48 2.72 -10.80 6.54
CA ASP A 48 3.96 -11.39 6.08
C ASP A 48 4.91 -10.26 5.64
N ALA A 49 6.15 -10.60 5.38
CA ALA A 49 7.16 -9.61 5.06
C ALA A 49 6.81 -8.79 3.82
N PHE A 50 6.24 -9.43 2.81
CA PHE A 50 5.87 -8.74 1.58
C PHE A 50 4.74 -7.74 1.83
N SER A 51 3.69 -8.14 2.51
CA SER A 51 2.57 -7.26 2.83
C SER A 51 3.02 -6.11 3.70
N ALA A 52 3.92 -6.37 4.65
CA ALA A 52 4.47 -5.33 5.51
C ALA A 52 5.23 -4.29 4.68
N ALA A 53 6.03 -4.73 3.71
CA ALA A 53 6.78 -3.81 2.85
C ALA A 53 5.83 -2.92 2.04
N VAL A 54 4.74 -3.50 1.52
CA VAL A 54 3.75 -2.74 0.77
C VAL A 54 3.11 -1.67 1.67
N LEU A 55 2.69 -2.05 2.86
CA LEU A 55 2.02 -1.11 3.76
C LEU A 55 2.98 -0.01 4.25
N ARG A 56 4.22 -0.36 4.53
CA ARG A 56 5.21 0.65 4.95
C ARG A 56 5.46 1.67 3.84
N ARG A 57 5.46 1.23 2.59
CA ARG A 57 5.63 2.16 1.48
C ARG A 57 4.44 3.12 1.37
N ILE A 58 3.22 2.60 1.57
CA ILE A 58 2.02 3.44 1.52
C ILE A 58 2.01 4.40 2.71
N GLU A 59 2.45 3.93 3.87
CA GLU A 59 2.52 4.77 5.06
C GLU A 59 3.50 5.93 4.87
N ALA A 60 4.60 5.69 4.18
CA ALA A 60 5.61 6.72 3.97
C ALA A 60 5.07 7.89 3.18
N ALA A 61 4.27 7.63 2.15
CA ALA A 61 3.61 8.66 1.36
C ALA A 61 2.57 8.03 0.46
N PRO A 62 1.48 8.74 0.15
CA PRO A 62 0.49 8.24 -0.80
C PRO A 62 1.17 7.91 -2.13
N THR A 63 0.70 6.87 -2.79
CA THR A 63 1.36 6.37 -3.99
C THR A 63 0.36 5.74 -4.95
N THR A 64 0.60 5.87 -6.25
CA THR A 64 -0.22 5.18 -7.24
C THR A 64 0.27 3.74 -7.36
N MET A 65 -0.54 2.87 -7.96
CA MET A 65 -0.15 1.48 -8.14
C MET A 65 1.14 1.34 -8.96
N PRO A 66 1.31 2.05 -10.09
CA PRO A 66 2.56 1.95 -10.83
C PRO A 66 3.78 2.40 -10.03
N GLU A 67 3.64 3.47 -9.25
CA GLU A 67 4.74 3.97 -8.42
C GLU A 67 5.07 2.99 -7.32
N LEU A 68 4.05 2.40 -6.71
CA LEU A 68 4.22 1.42 -5.65
C LEU A 68 4.98 0.20 -6.17
N ARG A 69 4.58 -0.33 -7.33
CA ARG A 69 5.25 -1.48 -7.92
C ARG A 69 6.71 -1.17 -8.26
N ARG A 70 6.95 0.03 -8.81
CA ARG A 70 8.30 0.43 -9.18
C ARG A 70 9.19 0.54 -7.95
N SER A 71 8.67 1.14 -6.91
CA SER A 71 9.40 1.31 -5.65
C SER A 71 9.74 -0.07 -5.05
N LEU A 72 8.79 -0.98 -5.04
CA LEU A 72 9.00 -2.30 -4.47
C LEU A 72 9.96 -3.14 -5.32
N ALA A 73 9.92 -2.98 -6.64
CA ALA A 73 10.85 -3.68 -7.50
C ALA A 73 12.29 -3.28 -7.17
N THR A 74 12.51 -2.00 -6.94
CA THR A 74 13.83 -1.49 -6.57
C THR A 74 14.23 -1.95 -5.17
N ASP A 75 13.33 -1.80 -4.22
CA ASP A 75 13.66 -2.06 -2.82
C ASP A 75 13.82 -3.55 -2.51
N LEU A 76 13.00 -4.38 -3.14
CA LEU A 76 12.99 -5.82 -2.85
C LEU A 76 13.68 -6.66 -3.90
N GLY A 77 14.03 -6.05 -5.04
CA GLY A 77 14.69 -6.79 -6.12
C GLY A 77 13.77 -7.83 -6.76
N LEU A 78 12.45 -7.59 -6.74
CA LEU A 78 11.50 -8.55 -7.28
C LEU A 78 11.13 -8.23 -8.72
N ASP A 79 10.72 -9.28 -9.44
CA ASP A 79 10.29 -9.17 -10.81
C ASP A 79 8.98 -8.39 -10.89
N GLU A 80 8.86 -7.50 -11.87
CA GLU A 80 7.67 -6.67 -12.04
C GLU A 80 6.43 -7.47 -12.38
N ILE A 81 6.58 -8.64 -12.98
CA ILE A 81 5.44 -9.49 -13.30
C ILE A 81 4.82 -10.00 -12.00
N ILE A 82 5.67 -10.45 -11.07
CA ILE A 82 5.22 -10.93 -9.78
C ILE A 82 4.54 -9.80 -9.02
N LEU A 83 5.15 -8.62 -9.04
CA LEU A 83 4.59 -7.46 -8.36
C LEU A 83 3.27 -7.03 -8.98
N GLY A 84 3.14 -7.13 -10.30
CA GLY A 84 1.92 -6.79 -11.00
C GLY A 84 0.74 -7.66 -10.59
N GLU A 85 1.00 -8.87 -10.12
CA GLU A 85 -0.03 -9.79 -9.67
C GLU A 85 -0.29 -9.65 -8.17
N ARG A 86 0.78 -9.56 -7.39
CA ARG A 86 0.66 -9.60 -5.94
C ARG A 86 0.32 -8.28 -5.27
N VAL A 87 0.83 -7.17 -5.78
CA VAL A 87 0.62 -5.88 -5.13
C VAL A 87 -0.86 -5.47 -5.15
N PRO A 88 -1.57 -5.59 -6.30
CA PRO A 88 -3.00 -5.24 -6.30
C PRO A 88 -3.81 -6.09 -5.33
N GLU A 89 -3.46 -7.37 -5.20
CA GLU A 89 -4.17 -8.26 -4.30
C GLU A 89 -3.97 -7.86 -2.84
N VAL A 90 -2.73 -7.53 -2.48
CA VAL A 90 -2.40 -7.10 -1.13
C VAL A 90 -3.10 -5.78 -0.82
N CYS A 91 -3.10 -4.84 -1.76
CA CYS A 91 -3.76 -3.55 -1.57
C CYS A 91 -5.27 -3.72 -1.38
N ARG A 92 -5.88 -4.62 -2.15
CA ARG A 92 -7.31 -4.88 -2.00
C ARG A 92 -7.61 -5.44 -0.61
N ARG A 93 -6.72 -6.29 -0.10
CA ARG A 93 -6.89 -6.84 1.24
C ARG A 93 -6.75 -5.75 2.29
N PHE A 94 -5.81 -4.82 2.11
CA PHE A 94 -5.66 -3.71 3.04
C PHE A 94 -6.90 -2.83 3.06
N ASP A 95 -7.54 -2.64 1.90
CA ASP A 95 -8.76 -1.86 1.82
C ASP A 95 -9.86 -2.55 2.65
N GLN A 96 -9.97 -3.85 2.54
CA GLN A 96 -10.93 -4.62 3.31
C GLN A 96 -10.66 -4.55 4.81
N LEU A 97 -9.39 -4.48 5.19
CA LEU A 97 -9.00 -4.44 6.60
C LEU A 97 -8.94 -3.02 7.18
N GLY A 98 -9.15 -2.02 6.35
CA GLY A 98 -9.07 -0.62 6.81
C GLY A 98 -7.66 -0.14 7.04
N LEU A 99 -6.67 -0.80 6.45
CA LEU A 99 -5.27 -0.41 6.59
C LEU A 99 -4.79 0.53 5.51
N ALA A 100 -5.38 0.47 4.33
CA ALA A 100 -5.08 1.38 3.24
C ALA A 100 -6.30 1.48 2.35
N GLU A 101 -6.44 2.57 1.64
CA GLU A 101 -7.59 2.78 0.77
C GLU A 101 -7.19 3.52 -0.49
N PRO A 102 -7.89 3.27 -1.60
CA PRO A 102 -7.64 4.04 -2.81
C PRO A 102 -8.43 5.35 -2.76
N ASP A 103 -7.87 6.41 -3.32
CA ASP A 103 -8.52 7.70 -3.43
C ASP A 103 -8.32 8.21 -4.85
N PRO A 104 -9.36 8.33 -5.66
CA PRO A 104 -10.76 7.99 -5.34
C PRO A 104 -10.99 6.49 -5.26
N PRO A 105 -12.04 6.11 -4.58
CA PRO A 105 -12.35 4.69 -4.40
C PRO A 105 -12.77 4.01 -5.69
#